data_9670bfd978a49ad3f4716433459afa06
#
_entry.id   9670bfd978a49ad3f4716433459afa06
#
_cell.length_a   1.000
_cell.length_b   1.000
_cell.length_c   1.000
_cell.angle_alpha   90.00
_cell.angle_beta   90.00
_cell.angle_gamma   90.00
#
_symmetry.space_group_name_H-M   'P 1'
#
loop_
_entity.id
_entity.type
_entity.pdbx_description
1 polymer ?
#
loop_
_entity_poly.entity_id
_entity_poly.type
_entity_poly.pdbx_seq_one_letter_code
_entity_poly.pdbx_strand_id
1 'polypeptide(L)'
;MPPSARPRSVSKVVKPAVWRSHSVSVAKKRPVCVGRPTLLWIDDFQPGLALYRSMFEGLGFRVLTATSGKLAVKLAAENLIDVVVTDYEMPGMNGEALAIAIKALKPRVPVVLFSGSTLVPLRARRVIDAFCDKAGSRNQLSNTIHRVLLKKRIRTLQPPSAARASDEGRRTVA
;
A
#
# COMPACT_ATOMS: atom_id res chain seq x y z
N MET A 1 -20.27 -88.93 27.92
CA MET A 1 -19.74 -87.84 27.05
C MET A 1 -20.75 -86.72 27.03
N PRO A 2 -20.52 -85.57 27.67
CA PRO A 2 -21.33 -84.41 27.56
C PRO A 2 -20.74 -83.44 26.53
N PRO A 3 -21.55 -82.60 25.80
CA PRO A 3 -21.06 -81.70 24.80
C PRO A 3 -20.55 -80.36 25.38
N SER A 4 -19.50 -79.89 24.78
CA SER A 4 -18.80 -78.65 25.15
C SER A 4 -19.63 -77.39 24.86
N ALA A 5 -19.71 -76.52 25.90
CA ALA A 5 -20.31 -75.22 25.77
C ALA A 5 -19.30 -74.24 25.13
N ARG A 6 -19.66 -73.55 24.06
CA ARG A 6 -18.92 -72.43 23.45
C ARG A 6 -19.25 -71.16 24.18
N PRO A 7 -18.25 -70.31 24.50
CA PRO A 7 -18.51 -68.98 25.06
C PRO A 7 -19.00 -68.02 23.96
N ARG A 8 -20.05 -67.24 24.27
CA ARG A 8 -20.56 -66.15 23.44
C ARG A 8 -19.62 -64.94 23.57
N SER A 9 -18.99 -64.55 22.50
CA SER A 9 -18.28 -63.29 22.39
C SER A 9 -19.24 -62.14 22.20
N VAL A 10 -19.30 -61.23 23.18
CA VAL A 10 -20.06 -59.98 23.08
C VAL A 10 -19.08 -58.91 22.54
N SER A 11 -19.16 -58.68 21.25
CA SER A 11 -18.44 -57.54 20.62
C SER A 11 -19.17 -56.25 20.97
N LYS A 12 -18.60 -55.44 21.86
CA LYS A 12 -18.99 -54.04 22.03
C LYS A 12 -18.50 -53.27 20.82
N VAL A 13 -19.40 -52.90 19.93
CA VAL A 13 -19.16 -51.96 18.85
C VAL A 13 -19.02 -50.56 19.48
N VAL A 14 -17.78 -50.07 19.59
CA VAL A 14 -17.49 -48.71 19.97
C VAL A 14 -17.68 -47.85 18.70
N LYS A 15 -18.71 -46.99 18.70
CA LYS A 15 -18.89 -46.00 17.64
C LYS A 15 -17.74 -44.99 17.69
N PRO A 16 -17.08 -44.70 16.55
CA PRO A 16 -16.04 -43.67 16.54
C PRO A 16 -16.66 -42.28 16.75
N ALA A 17 -16.04 -41.50 17.64
CA ALA A 17 -16.41 -40.13 17.89
C ALA A 17 -16.31 -39.33 16.60
N VAL A 18 -17.43 -38.73 16.19
CA VAL A 18 -17.48 -37.80 15.07
C VAL A 18 -16.76 -36.54 15.47
N TRP A 19 -15.52 -36.41 15.00
CA TRP A 19 -14.78 -35.16 15.08
C TRP A 19 -15.49 -34.13 14.19
N ARG A 20 -16.19 -33.18 14.80
CA ARG A 20 -16.65 -31.98 14.06
C ARG A 20 -15.43 -31.20 13.65
N SER A 21 -15.05 -31.35 12.40
CA SER A 21 -14.07 -30.48 11.77
C SER A 21 -14.64 -29.07 11.75
N HIS A 22 -14.19 -28.24 12.69
CA HIS A 22 -14.35 -26.79 12.56
C HIS A 22 -13.48 -26.39 11.36
N SER A 23 -14.10 -26.19 10.22
CA SER A 23 -13.45 -25.59 9.07
C SER A 23 -13.09 -24.16 9.44
N VAL A 24 -11.86 -23.99 9.94
CA VAL A 24 -11.23 -22.69 10.01
C VAL A 24 -11.10 -22.23 8.56
N SER A 25 -11.97 -21.30 8.18
CA SER A 25 -11.88 -20.61 6.90
C SER A 25 -10.56 -19.84 6.90
N VAL A 26 -9.50 -20.49 6.41
CA VAL A 26 -8.25 -19.82 6.07
C VAL A 26 -8.60 -18.88 4.93
N ALA A 27 -8.81 -17.61 5.26
CA ALA A 27 -8.93 -16.55 4.28
C ALA A 27 -7.74 -16.72 3.32
N LYS A 28 -8.00 -17.19 2.09
CA LYS A 28 -7.00 -17.27 1.03
C LYS A 28 -6.35 -15.90 0.91
N LYS A 29 -5.16 -15.73 1.48
CA LYS A 29 -4.29 -14.59 1.16
C LYS A 29 -4.19 -14.59 -0.35
N ARG A 30 -4.83 -13.58 -0.98
CA ARG A 30 -4.68 -13.35 -2.42
C ARG A 30 -3.18 -13.32 -2.68
N PRO A 31 -2.66 -14.11 -3.63
CA PRO A 31 -1.26 -14.02 -3.99
C PRO A 31 -1.00 -12.56 -4.34
N VAL A 32 -0.05 -11.94 -3.64
CA VAL A 32 0.46 -10.63 -4.03
C VAL A 32 1.09 -10.88 -5.39
N CYS A 33 0.37 -10.57 -6.47
CA CYS A 33 0.97 -10.49 -7.78
C CYS A 33 2.13 -9.52 -7.63
N VAL A 34 3.35 -10.04 -7.69
CA VAL A 34 4.57 -9.24 -7.75
C VAL A 34 4.64 -8.68 -9.18
N GLY A 35 3.62 -7.88 -9.54
CA GLY A 35 3.62 -7.07 -10.73
C GLY A 35 4.63 -5.93 -10.54
N ARG A 36 5.15 -5.41 -11.64
CA ARG A 36 5.99 -4.21 -11.63
C ARG A 36 5.24 -3.09 -10.91
N PRO A 37 5.82 -2.42 -9.89
CA PRO A 37 5.16 -1.33 -9.21
C PRO A 37 4.90 -0.18 -10.19
N THR A 38 3.72 0.44 -10.09
CA THR A 38 3.33 1.53 -10.99
C THR A 38 3.70 2.86 -10.36
N LEU A 39 4.58 3.58 -11.03
CA LEU A 39 5.02 4.93 -10.73
C LEU A 39 4.26 5.93 -11.60
N LEU A 40 3.59 6.91 -11.01
CA LEU A 40 3.04 8.06 -11.72
C LEU A 40 4.00 9.24 -11.54
N TRP A 41 4.59 9.69 -12.66
CA TRP A 41 5.55 10.79 -12.70
C TRP A 41 4.91 12.03 -13.30
N ILE A 42 5.00 13.16 -12.59
CA ILE A 42 4.36 14.41 -13.01
C ILE A 42 5.40 15.54 -13.04
N ASP A 43 5.57 16.14 -14.21
CA ASP A 43 6.44 17.27 -14.44
C ASP A 43 5.96 17.97 -15.74
N ASP A 44 5.88 19.29 -15.77
CA ASP A 44 5.48 20.03 -16.98
C ASP A 44 6.59 20.08 -18.05
N PHE A 45 7.83 19.74 -17.65
CA PHE A 45 8.98 19.66 -18.56
C PHE A 45 9.05 18.28 -19.25
N GLN A 46 8.50 18.19 -20.46
CA GLN A 46 8.40 16.92 -21.22
C GLN A 46 9.73 16.16 -21.42
N PRO A 47 10.87 16.83 -21.73
CA PRO A 47 12.15 16.11 -21.86
C PRO A 47 12.55 15.40 -20.56
N GLY A 48 12.28 16.03 -19.42
CA GLY A 48 12.49 15.42 -18.10
C GLY A 48 11.62 14.17 -17.90
N LEU A 49 10.35 14.22 -18.29
CA LEU A 49 9.44 13.07 -18.23
C LEU A 49 9.96 11.88 -19.03
N ALA A 50 10.45 12.08 -20.26
CA ALA A 50 11.00 11.02 -21.09
C ALA A 50 12.24 10.37 -20.46
N LEU A 51 13.13 11.18 -19.91
CA LEU A 51 14.36 10.72 -19.25
C LEU A 51 14.03 9.85 -18.04
N TYR A 52 13.21 10.36 -17.12
CA TYR A 52 12.86 9.65 -15.89
C TYR A 52 12.00 8.41 -16.14
N ARG A 53 11.12 8.47 -17.14
CA ARG A 53 10.37 7.31 -17.60
C ARG A 53 11.32 6.17 -18.01
N SER A 54 12.26 6.43 -18.93
CA SER A 54 13.23 5.44 -19.38
C SER A 54 14.05 4.88 -18.22
N MET A 55 14.51 5.76 -17.32
CA MET A 55 15.29 5.34 -16.16
C MET A 55 14.52 4.40 -15.23
N PHE A 56 13.29 4.74 -14.87
CA PHE A 56 12.50 3.93 -13.94
C PHE A 56 11.91 2.68 -14.59
N GLU A 57 11.62 2.69 -15.89
CA GLU A 57 11.27 1.47 -16.63
C GLU A 57 12.46 0.48 -16.62
N GLY A 58 13.69 0.97 -16.78
CA GLY A 58 14.91 0.18 -16.62
C GLY A 58 15.13 -0.39 -15.20
N LEU A 59 14.59 0.27 -14.18
CA LEU A 59 14.59 -0.21 -12.79
C LEU A 59 13.40 -1.15 -12.46
N GLY A 60 12.59 -1.52 -13.46
CA GLY A 60 11.51 -2.48 -13.30
C GLY A 60 10.16 -1.88 -12.90
N PHE A 61 9.98 -0.57 -12.98
CA PHE A 61 8.69 0.07 -12.78
C PHE A 61 7.83 0.05 -14.06
N ARG A 62 6.52 0.08 -13.89
CA ARG A 62 5.58 0.58 -14.89
C ARG A 62 5.45 2.08 -14.68
N VAL A 63 5.81 2.90 -15.66
CA VAL A 63 5.79 4.35 -15.51
C VAL A 63 4.64 4.96 -16.32
N LEU A 64 3.79 5.72 -15.63
CA LEU A 64 2.80 6.61 -16.23
C LEU A 64 3.31 8.04 -16.07
N THR A 65 3.13 8.87 -17.09
CA THR A 65 3.58 10.27 -17.07
C THR A 65 2.43 11.22 -17.26
N ALA A 66 2.48 12.38 -16.60
CA ALA A 66 1.52 13.45 -16.76
C ALA A 66 2.26 14.80 -16.83
N THR A 67 1.81 15.68 -17.74
CA THR A 67 2.36 17.03 -17.92
C THR A 67 1.60 18.09 -17.10
N SER A 68 0.60 17.68 -16.32
CA SER A 68 -0.21 18.58 -15.50
C SER A 68 -0.86 17.85 -14.34
N GLY A 69 -1.18 18.59 -13.29
CA GLY A 69 -1.87 18.04 -12.13
C GLY A 69 -3.25 17.48 -12.45
N LYS A 70 -4.00 18.11 -13.35
CA LYS A 70 -5.32 17.60 -13.79
C LYS A 70 -5.21 16.23 -14.47
N LEU A 71 -4.25 16.07 -15.39
CA LEU A 71 -3.99 14.79 -16.04
C LEU A 71 -3.55 13.73 -15.04
N ALA A 72 -2.72 14.12 -14.07
CA ALA A 72 -2.24 13.23 -13.02
C ALA A 72 -3.39 12.68 -12.17
N VAL A 73 -4.34 13.53 -11.75
CA VAL A 73 -5.52 13.12 -10.99
C VAL A 73 -6.38 12.14 -11.80
N LYS A 74 -6.60 12.41 -13.10
CA LYS A 74 -7.32 11.50 -13.98
C LYS A 74 -6.63 10.13 -14.07
N LEU A 75 -5.33 10.12 -14.37
CA LEU A 75 -4.56 8.88 -14.44
C LEU A 75 -4.56 8.10 -13.12
N ALA A 76 -4.49 8.83 -11.99
CA ALA A 76 -4.56 8.21 -10.68
C ALA A 76 -5.94 7.60 -10.38
N ALA A 77 -7.03 8.18 -10.89
CA ALA A 77 -8.38 7.62 -10.74
C ALA A 77 -8.52 6.30 -11.54
N GLU A 78 -8.00 6.27 -12.75
CA GLU A 78 -8.19 5.18 -13.71
C GLU A 78 -7.20 4.01 -13.53
N ASN A 79 -6.09 4.22 -12.81
CA ASN A 79 -5.02 3.22 -12.69
C ASN A 79 -4.70 2.86 -11.25
N LEU A 80 -4.17 1.65 -11.06
CA LEU A 80 -3.54 1.26 -9.79
C LEU A 80 -2.15 1.91 -9.71
N ILE A 81 -1.99 2.85 -8.79
CA ILE A 81 -0.74 3.56 -8.58
C ILE A 81 -0.09 3.09 -7.26
N ASP A 82 1.20 2.84 -7.31
CA ASP A 82 1.97 2.47 -6.14
C ASP A 82 2.69 3.63 -5.50
N VAL A 83 3.19 4.57 -6.30
CA VAL A 83 3.86 5.78 -5.85
C VAL A 83 3.65 6.90 -6.85
N VAL A 84 3.57 8.12 -6.36
CA VAL A 84 3.51 9.36 -7.15
C VAL A 84 4.79 10.15 -6.92
N VAL A 85 5.38 10.65 -8.00
CA VAL A 85 6.47 11.64 -7.97
C VAL A 85 6.00 12.87 -8.73
N THR A 86 6.08 14.03 -8.11
CA THR A 86 5.62 15.29 -8.72
C THR A 86 6.61 16.40 -8.52
N ASP A 87 6.76 17.26 -9.53
CA ASP A 87 7.37 18.56 -9.32
C ASP A 87 6.49 19.40 -8.40
N TYR A 88 7.12 20.38 -7.76
CA TYR A 88 6.43 21.39 -6.94
C TYR A 88 5.85 22.52 -7.80
N GLU A 89 6.66 23.05 -8.71
CA GLU A 89 6.33 24.20 -9.52
C GLU A 89 5.75 23.76 -10.86
N MET A 90 4.43 23.74 -10.97
CA MET A 90 3.71 23.41 -12.19
C MET A 90 2.60 24.43 -12.46
N PRO A 91 2.31 24.76 -13.73
CA PRO A 91 1.23 25.65 -14.08
C PRO A 91 -0.14 25.11 -13.64
N GLY A 92 -0.96 25.99 -13.07
CA GLY A 92 -2.36 25.72 -12.72
C GLY A 92 -2.56 24.90 -11.44
N MET A 93 -1.82 23.81 -11.23
CA MET A 93 -1.90 22.99 -10.03
C MET A 93 -0.48 22.62 -9.59
N ASN A 94 -0.02 23.20 -8.49
CA ASN A 94 1.31 22.90 -7.95
C ASN A 94 1.34 21.52 -7.24
N GLY A 95 2.55 21.06 -6.91
CA GLY A 95 2.75 19.75 -6.28
C GLY A 95 2.05 19.57 -4.94
N GLU A 96 1.83 20.64 -4.15
CA GLU A 96 1.09 20.60 -2.90
C GLU A 96 -0.40 20.30 -3.15
N ALA A 97 -1.04 21.07 -4.03
CA ALA A 97 -2.45 20.90 -4.38
C ALA A 97 -2.68 19.51 -5.00
N LEU A 98 -1.74 19.06 -5.84
CA LEU A 98 -1.79 17.71 -6.41
C LEU A 98 -1.66 16.64 -5.32
N ALA A 99 -0.74 16.78 -4.38
CA ALA A 99 -0.59 15.82 -3.28
C ALA A 99 -1.87 15.70 -2.45
N ILE A 100 -2.53 16.83 -2.14
CA ILE A 100 -3.82 16.84 -1.44
C ILE A 100 -4.87 16.07 -2.26
N ALA A 101 -5.00 16.35 -3.57
CA ALA A 101 -5.95 15.67 -4.44
C ALA A 101 -5.69 14.16 -4.54
N ILE A 102 -4.43 13.75 -4.68
CA ILE A 102 -4.03 12.35 -4.71
C ILE A 102 -4.36 11.66 -3.37
N LYS A 103 -4.06 12.31 -2.23
CA LYS A 103 -4.36 11.75 -0.90
C LYS A 103 -5.85 11.63 -0.63
N ALA A 104 -6.67 12.56 -1.13
CA ALA A 104 -8.12 12.45 -1.06
C ALA A 104 -8.65 11.25 -1.86
N LEU A 105 -8.10 11.02 -3.04
CA LEU A 105 -8.50 9.91 -3.92
C LEU A 105 -7.93 8.56 -3.50
N LYS A 106 -6.65 8.54 -3.09
CA LYS A 106 -5.88 7.35 -2.74
C LYS A 106 -5.02 7.57 -1.49
N PRO A 107 -5.60 7.55 -0.29
CA PRO A 107 -4.92 7.93 0.96
C PRO A 107 -3.64 7.15 1.25
N ARG A 108 -3.54 5.90 0.76
CA ARG A 108 -2.40 5.02 1.01
C ARG A 108 -1.29 5.13 -0.03
N VAL A 109 -1.49 5.88 -1.11
CA VAL A 109 -0.46 6.06 -2.14
C VAL A 109 0.54 7.11 -1.65
N PRO A 110 1.84 6.75 -1.54
CA PRO A 110 2.86 7.71 -1.17
C PRO A 110 3.09 8.73 -2.28
N VAL A 111 3.30 9.97 -1.87
CA VAL A 111 3.62 11.10 -2.75
C VAL A 111 5.02 11.60 -2.40
N VAL A 112 5.91 11.62 -3.39
CA VAL A 112 7.26 12.15 -3.32
C VAL A 112 7.29 13.46 -4.09
N LEU A 113 7.70 14.53 -3.43
CA LEU A 113 7.95 15.81 -4.07
C LEU A 113 9.38 15.84 -4.58
N PHE A 114 9.58 16.10 -5.87
CA PHE A 114 10.88 16.20 -6.52
C PHE A 114 11.02 17.57 -7.14
N SER A 115 11.74 18.48 -6.46
CA SER A 115 11.80 19.90 -6.83
C SER A 115 13.20 20.44 -6.75
N GLY A 116 13.53 21.37 -7.66
CA GLY A 116 14.77 22.17 -7.60
C GLY A 116 14.69 23.33 -6.62
N SER A 117 13.49 23.67 -6.12
CA SER A 117 13.31 24.73 -5.14
C SER A 117 13.51 24.18 -3.72
N THR A 118 14.43 24.80 -2.96
CA THR A 118 14.64 24.51 -1.55
C THR A 118 13.54 25.14 -0.66
N LEU A 119 12.79 26.09 -1.20
CA LEU A 119 11.76 26.87 -0.52
C LEU A 119 10.37 26.19 -0.54
N VAL A 120 10.33 24.88 -0.35
CA VAL A 120 9.06 24.18 -0.24
C VAL A 120 8.43 24.51 1.12
N PRO A 121 7.20 25.09 1.14
CA PRO A 121 6.54 25.49 2.37
C PRO A 121 6.31 24.31 3.32
N LEU A 122 6.36 24.56 4.63
CA LEU A 122 6.14 23.54 5.66
C LEU A 122 4.76 22.84 5.50
N ARG A 123 3.75 23.56 5.03
CA ARG A 123 2.42 23.01 4.76
C ARG A 123 2.46 21.92 3.68
N ALA A 124 3.22 22.13 2.60
CA ALA A 124 3.40 21.12 1.55
C ALA A 124 4.10 19.86 2.09
N ARG A 125 5.08 20.05 2.99
CA ARG A 125 5.79 18.93 3.63
C ARG A 125 4.92 18.04 4.50
N ARG A 126 3.76 18.53 4.98
CA ARG A 126 2.81 17.77 5.81
C ARG A 126 1.94 16.81 5.00
N VAL A 127 1.75 17.08 3.72
CA VAL A 127 0.87 16.28 2.84
C VAL A 127 1.62 15.28 1.95
N ILE A 128 2.95 15.36 1.93
CA ILE A 128 3.81 14.45 1.18
C ILE A 128 4.48 13.42 2.09
N ASP A 129 4.90 12.29 1.53
CA ASP A 129 5.60 11.22 2.26
C ASP A 129 7.12 11.37 2.22
N ALA A 130 7.65 12.07 1.22
CA ALA A 130 9.07 12.39 1.11
C ALA A 130 9.31 13.59 0.17
N PHE A 131 10.44 14.25 0.39
CA PHE A 131 11.00 15.28 -0.47
C PHE A 131 12.34 14.79 -1.03
N CYS A 132 12.60 15.10 -2.28
CA CYS A 132 13.87 14.86 -2.94
C CYS A 132 14.26 16.09 -3.78
N ASP A 133 15.48 16.56 -3.61
CA ASP A 133 16.01 17.71 -4.35
C ASP A 133 16.40 17.27 -5.77
N LYS A 134 16.03 18.05 -6.80
CA LYS A 134 16.45 17.84 -8.20
C LYS A 134 17.97 17.98 -8.39
N ALA A 135 18.64 18.77 -7.54
CA ALA A 135 20.10 18.87 -7.50
C ALA A 135 20.78 17.63 -6.90
N GLY A 136 20.02 16.77 -6.23
CA GLY A 136 20.53 15.53 -5.64
C GLY A 136 20.87 14.45 -6.68
N SER A 137 21.52 13.39 -6.22
CA SER A 137 21.88 12.28 -7.10
C SER A 137 20.65 11.45 -7.52
N ARG A 138 20.71 10.83 -8.72
CA ARG A 138 19.68 9.87 -9.19
C ARG A 138 19.49 8.71 -8.22
N ASN A 139 20.55 8.27 -7.57
CA ASN A 139 20.48 7.20 -6.56
C ASN A 139 19.68 7.64 -5.33
N GLN A 140 19.78 8.90 -4.91
CA GLN A 140 19.01 9.44 -3.80
C GLN A 140 17.51 9.42 -4.11
N LEU A 141 17.10 9.79 -5.31
CA LEU A 141 15.71 9.74 -5.77
C LEU A 141 15.19 8.29 -5.79
N SER A 142 15.92 7.37 -6.42
CA SER A 142 15.56 5.95 -6.46
C SER A 142 15.41 5.35 -5.06
N ASN A 143 16.38 5.59 -4.17
CA ASN A 143 16.32 5.13 -2.79
C ASN A 143 15.13 5.72 -2.02
N THR A 144 14.79 6.98 -2.27
CA THR A 144 13.62 7.63 -1.65
C THR A 144 12.33 6.96 -2.10
N ILE A 145 12.16 6.67 -3.39
CA ILE A 145 11.00 5.97 -3.93
C ILE A 145 10.89 4.56 -3.34
N HIS A 146 11.97 3.78 -3.31
CA HIS A 146 11.96 2.45 -2.72
C HIS A 146 11.61 2.48 -1.23
N ARG A 147 12.13 3.45 -0.47
CA ARG A 147 11.83 3.62 0.95
C ARG A 147 10.36 3.91 1.22
N VAL A 148 9.70 4.78 0.44
CA VAL A 148 8.27 5.08 0.63
C VAL A 148 7.39 3.90 0.22
N LEU A 149 7.77 3.16 -0.82
CA LEU A 149 7.09 1.92 -1.23
C LEU A 149 7.18 0.84 -0.14
N LEU A 150 8.35 0.66 0.46
CA LEU A 150 8.52 -0.28 1.56
C LEU A 150 7.65 0.09 2.76
N LYS A 151 7.62 1.36 3.16
CA LYS A 151 6.72 1.85 4.22
C LYS A 151 5.24 1.58 3.90
N LYS A 152 4.80 1.80 2.65
CA LYS A 152 3.45 1.48 2.20
C LYS A 152 3.14 0.00 2.39
N ARG A 153 4.04 -0.89 1.98
CA ARG A 153 3.87 -2.35 2.12
C ARG A 153 3.73 -2.77 3.59
N ILE A 154 4.58 -2.25 4.46
CA ILE A 154 4.52 -2.53 5.91
C ILE A 154 3.17 -2.09 6.49
N ARG A 155 2.70 -0.88 6.18
CA ARG A 155 1.40 -0.37 6.64
C ARG A 155 0.22 -1.20 6.13
N THR A 156 0.33 -1.81 4.95
CA THR A 156 -0.71 -2.66 4.39
C THR A 156 -0.75 -4.05 5.04
N LEU A 157 0.37 -4.50 5.58
CA LEU A 157 0.49 -5.80 6.28
C LEU A 157 0.11 -5.72 7.76
N GLN A 158 0.13 -4.53 8.37
CA GLN A 158 -0.33 -4.33 9.75
C GLN A 158 -1.87 -4.31 9.76
N PRO A 159 -2.54 -5.16 10.58
CA PRO A 159 -3.97 -5.04 10.78
C PRO A 159 -4.28 -3.65 11.35
N PRO A 160 -5.47 -3.08 11.04
CA PRO A 160 -5.87 -1.82 11.66
C PRO A 160 -5.78 -2.01 13.18
N SER A 161 -4.93 -1.24 13.82
CA SER A 161 -4.85 -1.17 15.27
C SER A 161 -6.27 -0.92 15.77
N ALA A 162 -6.81 -1.86 16.56
CA ALA A 162 -8.10 -1.69 17.22
C ALA A 162 -8.05 -0.35 17.96
N ALA A 163 -8.76 0.62 17.42
CA ALA A 163 -8.90 1.93 18.03
C ALA A 163 -9.40 1.71 19.46
N ARG A 164 -8.66 2.25 20.40
CA ARG A 164 -8.92 2.28 21.83
C ARG A 164 -10.41 2.42 22.15
N ALA A 165 -11.09 1.31 22.34
CA ALA A 165 -12.33 1.23 23.09
C ALA A 165 -11.91 1.03 24.55
N SER A 166 -11.71 2.14 25.25
CA SER A 166 -11.65 2.15 26.72
C SER A 166 -11.46 3.59 27.15
N ASP A 167 -12.54 4.26 27.47
CA ASP A 167 -12.76 4.96 28.73
C ASP A 167 -14.05 5.79 28.69
N GLU A 168 -15.18 5.11 28.58
CA GLU A 168 -16.47 5.68 28.99
C GLU A 168 -17.15 4.70 29.95
N GLY A 169 -16.75 4.74 31.20
CA GLY A 169 -17.37 3.86 32.17
C GLY A 169 -16.89 4.03 33.59
N ARG A 170 -16.69 5.27 34.08
CA ARG A 170 -16.64 5.55 35.52
C ARG A 170 -16.97 7.02 35.84
N ARG A 171 -18.21 7.36 35.73
CA ARG A 171 -18.78 8.39 36.61
C ARG A 171 -20.08 7.84 37.19
N THR A 172 -19.94 7.17 38.31
CA THR A 172 -21.05 6.86 39.19
C THR A 172 -20.80 7.61 40.48
N VAL A 173 -21.66 8.57 40.71
CA VAL A 173 -22.37 8.94 41.92
C VAL A 173 -21.65 8.80 43.28
N ALA A 174 -21.38 9.89 43.93
CA ALA A 174 -21.67 10.16 45.30
C ALA A 174 -21.90 11.68 45.48
#